data_415531578ae7b6dd49aac95e92fb1bea
#
_entry.id   415531578ae7b6dd49aac95e92fb1bea
#
_cell.length_a   1.000
_cell.length_b   1.000
_cell.length_c   1.000
_cell.angle_alpha   90.00
_cell.angle_beta   90.00
_cell.angle_gamma   90.00
#
_symmetry.space_group_name_H-M   'P 1'
#
loop_
_entity.id
_entity.type
_entity.pdbx_description
1 polymer ?
#
loop_
_entity_poly.entity_id
_entity_poly.type
_entity_poly.pdbx_seq_one_letter_code
_entity_poly.pdbx_strand_id
1 'polypeptide(L)'
;LSLHDALPICLGIEQIERFPGRLVFKGTLEQAYRICMWSRLASRVLLPIHTYELEHTHDARDVAEELYEGAISFDWSLIFAPQSTFAVRLHVEREIKVNTQFATLRVKDGVVDSFMEAVGKRPSIDIKQPEITLYVLAGKTEHTYCLDLSGDSLHKRGYRHFMTDAPIKENLAAAILQKAQLQQLQPDLILDPMCGSGTFIIESLMILTDRAPGLVRRFGFNGWHGHDRELWLSLKAEAAERHAKALEQPLPKFYAYDADWEAVKATRQNIIAAGFEKILDQIQIEERTLADWDDFHAEGKKAFVVTNPPYGERLGDKASSRSFYLGLSGLLQKNFPNQPVAVIAAQIEQADVLAITEPQTLRLMNGKLPIYIRFGTVKPAAVVQPFLATWQPQQFEKIEGAEDFTNRLQKNMQALKKWAVKENIFCLRLYDADLPDFNIAVDLYGDRLHVQEYAPPKTIDPEKAKKRFNLALASIRAVTSLNRDVIFIKTRARQEGKT
;
A
#
# COMPACT_ATOMS: atom_id res chain seq x y z
N LEU A 1 -6.67 21.83 3.88
CA LEU A 1 -6.34 21.76 2.45
C LEU A 1 -6.28 20.30 2.04
N SER A 2 -7.05 19.87 1.03
CA SER A 2 -6.91 18.52 0.48
C SER A 2 -5.60 18.46 -0.34
N LEU A 3 -5.00 17.27 -0.43
CA LEU A 3 -3.80 17.07 -1.26
C LEU A 3 -4.03 17.47 -2.73
N HIS A 4 -5.28 17.41 -3.21
CA HIS A 4 -5.67 17.77 -4.57
C HIS A 4 -5.63 19.28 -4.84
N ASP A 5 -5.83 20.10 -3.82
CA ASP A 5 -5.89 21.56 -3.95
C ASP A 5 -4.50 22.20 -3.92
N ALA A 6 -3.50 21.49 -3.42
CA ALA A 6 -2.19 22.06 -3.14
C ALA A 6 -1.51 22.66 -4.39
N LEU A 7 -1.52 21.95 -5.51
CA LEU A 7 -0.84 22.43 -6.72
C LEU A 7 -1.55 23.65 -7.35
N PRO A 8 -2.86 23.66 -7.59
CA PRO A 8 -3.53 24.85 -8.09
C PRO A 8 -3.31 26.09 -7.22
N ILE A 9 -3.37 25.95 -5.90
CA ILE A 9 -3.09 27.04 -4.95
C ILE A 9 -1.64 27.53 -5.06
N CYS A 10 -0.66 26.63 -5.12
CA CYS A 10 0.74 27.00 -5.32
C CYS A 10 1.00 27.73 -6.65
N LEU A 11 0.13 27.56 -7.65
CA LEU A 11 0.16 28.25 -8.93
C LEU A 11 -0.63 29.58 -8.92
N GLY A 12 -1.08 30.05 -7.76
CA GLY A 12 -1.81 31.30 -7.59
C GLY A 12 -3.27 31.26 -8.08
N ILE A 13 -3.86 30.09 -8.16
CA ILE A 13 -5.28 29.95 -8.50
C ILE A 13 -6.12 30.17 -7.25
N GLU A 14 -6.89 31.24 -7.21
CA GLU A 14 -7.61 31.68 -6.02
C GLU A 14 -9.02 31.07 -5.91
N GLN A 15 -9.70 30.91 -7.05
CA GLN A 15 -11.08 30.40 -7.10
C GLN A 15 -11.09 28.95 -7.55
N ILE A 16 -11.25 28.04 -6.60
CA ILE A 16 -11.30 26.59 -6.85
C ILE A 16 -12.62 26.05 -6.32
N GLU A 17 -13.46 25.58 -7.22
CA GLU A 17 -14.67 24.85 -6.91
C GLU A 17 -14.38 23.36 -6.78
N ARG A 18 -14.91 22.74 -5.71
CA ARG A 18 -14.64 21.33 -5.38
C ARG A 18 -15.89 20.49 -5.58
N PHE A 19 -15.78 19.50 -6.45
CA PHE A 19 -16.80 18.49 -6.68
C PHE A 19 -16.23 17.10 -6.37
N PRO A 20 -17.07 16.10 -6.09
CA PRO A 20 -16.59 14.73 -5.93
C PRO A 20 -15.79 14.26 -7.15
N GLY A 21 -14.50 13.99 -6.95
CA GLY A 21 -13.60 13.51 -8.00
C GLY A 21 -13.08 14.55 -8.99
N ARG A 22 -13.45 15.84 -8.88
CA ARG A 22 -12.96 16.92 -9.77
C ARG A 22 -12.79 18.24 -9.04
N LEU A 23 -11.86 19.05 -9.56
CA LEU A 23 -11.70 20.47 -9.24
C LEU A 23 -11.98 21.29 -10.48
N VAL A 24 -12.69 22.39 -10.33
CA VAL A 24 -12.98 23.36 -11.40
C VAL A 24 -12.41 24.71 -11.00
N PHE A 25 -11.72 25.37 -11.92
CA PHE A 25 -11.13 26.69 -11.67
C PHE A 25 -10.92 27.45 -12.98
N LYS A 26 -10.80 28.76 -12.89
CA LYS A 26 -10.37 29.62 -13.98
C LYS A 26 -8.88 29.89 -13.86
N GLY A 27 -8.17 29.81 -14.97
CA GLY A 27 -6.74 30.03 -14.99
C GLY A 27 -6.19 30.35 -16.38
N THR A 28 -4.90 30.63 -16.45
CA THR A 28 -4.18 30.89 -17.70
C THR A 28 -3.76 29.57 -18.39
N LEU A 29 -3.39 29.63 -19.65
CA LEU A 29 -2.83 28.50 -20.37
C LEU A 29 -1.54 28.01 -19.72
N GLU A 30 -0.69 28.92 -19.22
CA GLU A 30 0.52 28.57 -18.49
C GLU A 30 0.20 27.75 -17.24
N GLN A 31 -0.80 28.16 -16.46
CA GLN A 31 -1.22 27.41 -15.28
C GLN A 31 -1.73 26.01 -15.65
N ALA A 32 -2.49 25.87 -16.74
CA ALA A 32 -2.93 24.58 -17.24
C ALA A 32 -1.74 23.67 -17.64
N TYR A 33 -0.76 24.22 -18.33
CA TYR A 33 0.48 23.51 -18.69
C TYR A 33 1.30 23.14 -17.46
N ARG A 34 1.43 24.03 -16.47
CA ARG A 34 2.12 23.73 -15.22
C ARG A 34 1.40 22.60 -14.46
N ILE A 35 0.09 22.55 -14.46
CA ILE A 35 -0.65 21.43 -13.86
C ILE A 35 -0.40 20.13 -14.62
N CYS A 36 -0.42 20.15 -15.94
CA CYS A 36 -0.05 18.98 -16.76
C CYS A 36 1.37 18.49 -16.46
N MET A 37 2.32 19.40 -16.31
CA MET A 37 3.73 19.10 -16.03
C MET A 37 3.96 18.56 -14.61
N TRP A 38 3.38 19.22 -13.60
CA TRP A 38 3.76 19.04 -12.20
C TRP A 38 2.77 18.23 -11.36
N SER A 39 1.52 18.02 -11.84
CA SER A 39 0.55 17.32 -11.02
C SER A 39 0.91 15.85 -10.83
N ARG A 40 1.14 15.47 -9.59
CA ARG A 40 1.39 14.08 -9.19
C ARG A 40 0.09 13.30 -8.93
N LEU A 41 -1.01 14.01 -8.64
CA LEU A 41 -2.25 13.42 -8.14
C LEU A 41 -3.36 13.37 -9.19
N ALA A 42 -3.48 14.39 -10.04
CA ALA A 42 -4.51 14.46 -11.05
C ALA A 42 -4.41 13.29 -12.04
N SER A 43 -5.56 12.81 -12.47
CA SER A 43 -5.65 11.83 -13.55
C SER A 43 -5.74 12.50 -14.92
N ARG A 44 -6.41 13.65 -14.99
CA ARG A 44 -6.62 14.41 -16.23
C ARG A 44 -6.69 15.91 -15.95
N VAL A 45 -6.36 16.67 -16.99
CA VAL A 45 -6.62 18.12 -17.09
C VAL A 45 -7.49 18.33 -18.32
N LEU A 46 -8.70 18.81 -18.09
CA LEU A 46 -9.71 18.98 -19.12
C LEU A 46 -9.95 20.48 -19.33
N LEU A 47 -9.92 20.93 -20.57
CA LEU A 47 -10.25 22.29 -20.98
C LEU A 47 -11.64 22.27 -21.61
N PRO A 48 -12.69 22.83 -20.97
CA PRO A 48 -14.00 22.97 -21.58
C PRO A 48 -13.90 23.82 -22.85
N ILE A 49 -14.43 23.30 -23.94
CA ILE A 49 -14.44 23.97 -25.26
C ILE A 49 -15.87 24.43 -25.62
N HIS A 50 -16.84 23.53 -25.42
CA HIS A 50 -18.24 23.76 -25.76
C HIS A 50 -19.13 23.15 -24.70
N THR A 51 -20.20 23.84 -24.36
CA THR A 51 -21.29 23.39 -23.48
C THR A 51 -22.60 23.44 -24.23
N TYR A 52 -23.28 22.30 -24.25
CA TYR A 52 -24.62 22.18 -24.85
C TYR A 52 -25.65 22.08 -23.74
N GLU A 53 -26.45 23.11 -23.58
CA GLU A 53 -27.53 23.18 -22.58
C GLU A 53 -28.72 22.35 -23.05
N LEU A 54 -29.36 21.64 -22.14
CA LEU A 54 -30.51 20.79 -22.40
C LEU A 54 -31.80 21.54 -22.08
N GLU A 55 -32.63 21.75 -23.08
CA GLU A 55 -33.85 22.57 -22.95
C GLU A 55 -34.90 21.95 -22.00
N HIS A 56 -34.89 20.61 -21.80
CA HIS A 56 -35.89 19.93 -20.97
C HIS A 56 -35.29 18.74 -20.18
N THR A 57 -35.79 18.53 -18.96
CA THR A 57 -35.47 17.41 -18.09
C THR A 57 -36.51 16.28 -18.21
N HIS A 58 -36.77 15.73 -19.41
CA HIS A 58 -37.78 14.69 -19.58
C HIS A 58 -37.21 13.25 -19.36
N ASP A 59 -38.05 12.37 -18.75
CA ASP A 59 -37.72 10.98 -18.41
C ASP A 59 -37.47 10.06 -19.63
N ALA A 60 -37.78 10.51 -20.86
CA ALA A 60 -37.65 9.74 -22.08
C ALA A 60 -36.65 10.32 -23.09
N ARG A 61 -35.53 10.90 -22.62
CA ARG A 61 -34.51 11.49 -23.49
C ARG A 61 -33.69 10.46 -24.22
N ASP A 62 -33.43 10.66 -25.50
CA ASP A 62 -32.36 10.00 -26.21
C ASP A 62 -31.03 10.73 -25.97
N VAL A 63 -30.38 10.42 -24.84
CA VAL A 63 -29.11 11.02 -24.43
C VAL A 63 -28.02 10.87 -25.51
N ALA A 64 -28.08 9.82 -26.31
CA ALA A 64 -27.09 9.61 -27.36
C ALA A 64 -27.31 10.58 -28.52
N GLU A 65 -28.58 10.93 -28.84
CA GLU A 65 -28.90 11.93 -29.85
C GLU A 65 -28.59 13.34 -29.34
N GLU A 66 -28.93 13.69 -28.08
CA GLU A 66 -28.55 14.99 -27.49
C GLU A 66 -27.03 15.20 -27.52
N LEU A 67 -26.25 14.14 -27.28
CA LEU A 67 -24.80 14.18 -27.36
C LEU A 67 -24.28 14.37 -28.81
N TYR A 68 -25.01 13.84 -29.81
CA TYR A 68 -24.72 14.09 -31.21
C TYR A 68 -25.02 15.55 -31.58
N GLU A 69 -26.22 16.04 -31.23
CA GLU A 69 -26.64 17.40 -31.48
C GLU A 69 -25.68 18.42 -30.86
N GLY A 70 -25.28 18.23 -29.63
CA GLY A 70 -24.26 19.04 -28.98
C GLY A 70 -22.89 18.96 -29.64
N ALA A 71 -22.51 17.80 -30.19
CA ALA A 71 -21.24 17.66 -30.89
C ALA A 71 -21.27 18.37 -32.29
N ILE A 72 -22.35 18.27 -33.05
CA ILE A 72 -22.45 18.90 -34.37
C ILE A 72 -22.65 20.42 -34.28
N SER A 73 -23.24 20.93 -33.20
CA SER A 73 -23.52 22.38 -33.02
C SER A 73 -22.25 23.23 -32.86
N PHE A 74 -21.07 22.66 -32.77
CA PHE A 74 -19.83 23.39 -32.63
C PHE A 74 -18.84 23.08 -33.77
N ASP A 75 -18.21 24.15 -34.30
CA ASP A 75 -17.18 24.01 -35.35
C ASP A 75 -15.83 23.52 -34.78
N TRP A 76 -15.62 22.22 -34.82
CA TRP A 76 -14.38 21.58 -34.31
C TRP A 76 -13.14 21.89 -35.13
N SER A 77 -13.29 22.43 -36.37
CA SER A 77 -12.15 22.88 -37.18
C SER A 77 -11.41 24.06 -36.55
N LEU A 78 -12.05 24.80 -35.65
CA LEU A 78 -11.42 25.86 -34.85
C LEU A 78 -10.44 25.29 -33.79
N ILE A 79 -10.56 24.02 -33.43
CA ILE A 79 -9.83 23.40 -32.35
C ILE A 79 -8.66 22.60 -32.89
N PHE A 80 -8.85 21.80 -33.95
CA PHE A 80 -7.80 20.97 -34.54
C PHE A 80 -7.99 20.81 -36.05
N ALA A 81 -6.91 20.42 -36.72
CA ALA A 81 -6.89 20.27 -38.17
C ALA A 81 -7.60 18.95 -38.62
N PRO A 82 -8.25 18.93 -39.80
CA PRO A 82 -8.89 17.73 -40.33
C PRO A 82 -7.92 16.59 -40.66
N GLN A 83 -6.60 16.84 -40.69
CA GLN A 83 -5.57 15.84 -40.87
C GLN A 83 -5.20 15.14 -39.54
N SER A 84 -5.53 15.74 -38.41
CA SER A 84 -5.24 15.16 -37.10
C SER A 84 -6.14 13.98 -36.80
N THR A 85 -5.59 13.00 -36.11
CA THR A 85 -6.35 11.88 -35.58
C THR A 85 -7.00 12.27 -34.25
N PHE A 86 -8.23 11.81 -34.02
CA PHE A 86 -8.88 12.06 -32.73
C PHE A 86 -9.55 10.82 -32.14
N ALA A 87 -9.83 10.88 -30.83
CA ALA A 87 -10.66 9.93 -30.12
C ALA A 87 -11.63 10.65 -29.19
N VAL A 88 -12.77 10.03 -28.94
CA VAL A 88 -13.77 10.49 -27.98
C VAL A 88 -13.74 9.60 -26.74
N ARG A 89 -13.79 10.21 -25.57
CA ARG A 89 -14.02 9.56 -24.27
C ARG A 89 -15.25 10.18 -23.64
N LEU A 90 -16.16 9.35 -23.17
CA LEU A 90 -17.41 9.78 -22.56
C LEU A 90 -17.44 9.41 -21.09
N HIS A 91 -17.74 10.38 -20.25
CA HIS A 91 -18.12 10.19 -18.86
C HIS A 91 -19.59 10.60 -18.69
N VAL A 92 -20.36 9.70 -18.13
CA VAL A 92 -21.79 9.90 -17.92
C VAL A 92 -22.06 9.99 -16.42
N GLU A 93 -22.81 10.96 -15.99
CA GLU A 93 -23.27 11.07 -14.61
C GLU A 93 -24.04 9.81 -14.18
N ARG A 94 -23.85 9.39 -12.92
CA ARG A 94 -24.26 8.07 -12.40
C ARG A 94 -25.74 7.77 -12.60
N GLU A 95 -26.56 8.80 -12.65
CA GLU A 95 -28.03 8.67 -12.70
C GLU A 95 -28.55 8.63 -14.16
N ILE A 96 -27.70 8.88 -15.14
CA ILE A 96 -28.05 8.85 -16.56
C ILE A 96 -27.84 7.44 -17.10
N LYS A 97 -28.90 6.87 -17.64
CA LYS A 97 -28.85 5.52 -18.25
C LYS A 97 -28.70 5.64 -19.76
N VAL A 98 -27.52 5.29 -20.27
CA VAL A 98 -27.23 5.26 -21.71
C VAL A 98 -26.22 4.15 -22.01
N ASN A 99 -26.31 3.59 -23.21
CA ASN A 99 -25.24 2.72 -23.72
C ASN A 99 -24.04 3.61 -24.06
N THR A 100 -23.02 3.61 -23.18
CA THR A 100 -21.86 4.49 -23.30
C THR A 100 -21.05 4.25 -24.59
N GLN A 101 -21.02 3.01 -25.13
CA GLN A 101 -20.34 2.72 -26.38
C GLN A 101 -21.06 3.36 -27.56
N PHE A 102 -22.38 3.20 -27.64
CA PHE A 102 -23.21 3.81 -28.67
C PHE A 102 -23.16 5.32 -28.59
N ALA A 103 -23.35 5.89 -27.39
CA ALA A 103 -23.30 7.34 -27.18
C ALA A 103 -21.93 7.94 -27.56
N THR A 104 -20.82 7.25 -27.27
CA THR A 104 -19.48 7.67 -27.70
C THR A 104 -19.36 7.70 -29.24
N LEU A 105 -19.98 6.75 -29.94
CA LEU A 105 -20.01 6.74 -31.40
C LEU A 105 -20.86 7.90 -31.94
N ARG A 106 -21.99 8.24 -31.31
CA ARG A 106 -22.80 9.37 -31.70
C ARG A 106 -22.06 10.70 -31.56
N VAL A 107 -21.35 10.91 -30.43
CA VAL A 107 -20.47 12.09 -30.29
C VAL A 107 -19.43 12.16 -31.40
N LYS A 108 -18.77 11.03 -31.69
CA LYS A 108 -17.79 10.93 -32.79
C LYS A 108 -18.42 11.31 -34.14
N ASP A 109 -19.64 10.83 -34.42
CA ASP A 109 -20.35 11.14 -35.66
C ASP A 109 -20.67 12.64 -35.75
N GLY A 110 -21.17 13.27 -34.66
CA GLY A 110 -21.43 14.71 -34.62
C GLY A 110 -20.18 15.57 -34.85
N VAL A 111 -19.02 15.17 -34.28
CA VAL A 111 -17.74 15.85 -34.56
C VAL A 111 -17.34 15.72 -36.03
N VAL A 112 -17.48 14.54 -36.60
CA VAL A 112 -17.14 14.30 -38.01
C VAL A 112 -18.05 15.10 -38.95
N ASP A 113 -19.36 15.11 -38.67
CA ASP A 113 -20.32 15.81 -39.48
C ASP A 113 -20.13 17.35 -39.41
N SER A 114 -19.79 17.88 -38.21
CA SER A 114 -19.37 19.28 -38.07
C SER A 114 -18.15 19.64 -38.94
N PHE A 115 -17.14 18.77 -39.02
CA PHE A 115 -16.01 18.97 -39.93
C PHE A 115 -16.41 18.91 -41.39
N MET A 116 -17.34 18.02 -41.74
CA MET A 116 -17.84 17.93 -43.11
C MET A 116 -18.60 19.19 -43.50
N GLU A 117 -19.39 19.76 -42.60
CA GLU A 117 -20.10 21.04 -42.81
C GLU A 117 -19.15 22.23 -42.91
N ALA A 118 -18.18 22.32 -41.99
CA ALA A 118 -17.31 23.49 -41.92
C ALA A 118 -16.21 23.54 -42.99
N VAL A 119 -15.55 22.39 -43.30
CA VAL A 119 -14.37 22.36 -44.16
C VAL A 119 -14.41 21.27 -45.24
N GLY A 120 -15.49 20.50 -45.34
CA GLY A 120 -15.65 19.44 -46.33
C GLY A 120 -14.66 18.28 -46.25
N LYS A 121 -14.02 18.09 -45.10
CA LYS A 121 -13.02 17.06 -44.87
C LYS A 121 -13.27 16.35 -43.57
N ARG A 122 -13.11 15.02 -43.59
CA ARG A 122 -13.34 14.15 -42.44
C ARG A 122 -12.02 13.87 -41.68
N PRO A 123 -11.93 14.15 -40.35
CA PRO A 123 -10.79 13.73 -39.55
C PRO A 123 -10.81 12.21 -39.31
N SER A 124 -9.63 11.63 -39.13
CA SER A 124 -9.45 10.21 -38.89
C SER A 124 -9.56 9.87 -37.40
N ILE A 125 -10.00 8.65 -37.11
CA ILE A 125 -10.12 8.14 -35.73
C ILE A 125 -8.89 7.28 -35.40
N ASP A 126 -8.26 7.55 -34.28
CA ASP A 126 -7.26 6.65 -33.67
C ASP A 126 -7.58 6.51 -32.16
N ILE A 127 -8.06 5.34 -31.75
CA ILE A 127 -8.42 5.07 -30.35
C ILE A 127 -7.19 4.80 -29.50
N LYS A 128 -6.08 4.34 -30.11
CA LYS A 128 -4.88 3.93 -29.38
C LYS A 128 -3.92 5.07 -29.13
N GLN A 129 -3.65 5.88 -30.17
CA GLN A 129 -2.69 6.98 -30.12
C GLN A 129 -3.24 8.24 -30.82
N PRO A 130 -4.38 8.78 -30.39
CA PRO A 130 -4.93 9.98 -31.00
C PRO A 130 -4.04 11.18 -30.74
N GLU A 131 -3.99 12.11 -31.72
CA GLU A 131 -3.35 13.41 -31.51
C GLU A 131 -4.23 14.31 -30.64
N ILE A 132 -5.55 14.19 -30.79
CA ILE A 132 -6.56 14.92 -30.01
C ILE A 132 -7.47 13.94 -29.27
N THR A 133 -7.69 14.17 -28.01
CA THR A 133 -8.71 13.45 -27.23
C THR A 133 -9.78 14.45 -26.80
N LEU A 134 -11.00 14.23 -27.27
CA LEU A 134 -12.18 14.91 -26.76
C LEU A 134 -12.75 14.13 -25.58
N TYR A 135 -12.97 14.81 -24.47
CA TYR A 135 -13.54 14.22 -23.27
C TYR A 135 -14.90 14.86 -22.99
N VAL A 136 -15.95 14.10 -23.11
CA VAL A 136 -17.32 14.60 -22.94
C VAL A 136 -17.85 14.22 -21.56
N LEU A 137 -18.36 15.21 -20.87
CA LEU A 137 -19.05 15.08 -19.59
C LEU A 137 -20.56 15.20 -19.85
N ALA A 138 -21.26 14.08 -19.82
CA ALA A 138 -22.70 14.05 -19.98
C ALA A 138 -23.38 14.27 -18.62
N GLY A 139 -23.91 15.46 -18.41
CA GLY A 139 -24.65 15.88 -17.22
C GLY A 139 -26.17 15.87 -17.45
N LYS A 140 -26.93 16.14 -16.40
CA LYS A 140 -28.39 16.16 -16.42
C LYS A 140 -28.96 17.39 -17.10
N THR A 141 -28.30 18.52 -16.98
CA THR A 141 -28.74 19.83 -17.47
C THR A 141 -27.93 20.32 -18.66
N GLU A 142 -26.73 19.78 -18.83
CA GLU A 142 -25.82 20.18 -19.88
C GLU A 142 -24.87 19.06 -20.25
N HIS A 143 -24.34 19.10 -21.46
CA HIS A 143 -23.21 18.26 -21.90
C HIS A 143 -22.00 19.15 -22.16
N THR A 144 -20.89 18.88 -21.47
CA THR A 144 -19.65 19.66 -21.62
C THR A 144 -18.65 18.88 -22.46
N TYR A 145 -18.20 19.47 -23.56
CA TYR A 145 -17.20 18.93 -24.47
C TYR A 145 -15.85 19.56 -24.15
N CYS A 146 -14.91 18.75 -23.72
CA CYS A 146 -13.60 19.21 -23.28
C CYS A 146 -12.50 18.70 -24.21
N LEU A 147 -11.45 19.49 -24.39
CA LEU A 147 -10.17 19.02 -24.85
C LEU A 147 -9.41 18.41 -23.67
N ASP A 148 -8.99 17.14 -23.80
CA ASP A 148 -8.15 16.50 -22.78
C ASP A 148 -6.67 16.90 -23.00
N LEU A 149 -6.22 17.89 -22.24
CA LEU A 149 -4.84 18.36 -22.30
C LEU A 149 -3.84 17.27 -21.88
N SER A 150 -4.27 16.31 -21.10
CA SER A 150 -3.40 15.21 -20.64
C SER A 150 -3.08 14.21 -21.74
N GLY A 151 -3.98 14.01 -22.71
CA GLY A 151 -3.94 12.91 -23.65
C GLY A 151 -4.18 11.56 -22.96
N ASP A 152 -3.14 10.82 -22.66
CA ASP A 152 -3.23 9.70 -21.72
C ASP A 152 -3.38 10.19 -20.28
N SER A 153 -3.92 9.33 -19.40
CA SER A 153 -4.04 9.67 -17.98
C SER A 153 -2.69 10.03 -17.37
N LEU A 154 -2.64 11.11 -16.56
CA LEU A 154 -1.40 11.66 -16.00
C LEU A 154 -0.64 10.67 -15.11
N HIS A 155 -1.32 9.65 -14.53
CA HIS A 155 -0.62 8.61 -13.77
C HIS A 155 0.35 7.81 -14.65
N LYS A 156 0.10 7.67 -15.95
CA LYS A 156 1.04 7.07 -16.89
C LYS A 156 2.21 8.04 -17.14
N ARG A 157 3.22 8.02 -16.25
CA ARG A 157 4.38 8.91 -16.31
C ARG A 157 5.28 8.66 -17.52
N GLY A 158 5.17 7.47 -18.13
CA GLY A 158 5.97 7.04 -19.28
C GLY A 158 7.18 6.18 -18.91
N TYR A 159 7.47 5.96 -17.63
CA TYR A 159 8.62 5.14 -17.22
C TYR A 159 8.31 3.66 -17.08
N ARG A 160 7.04 3.27 -16.92
CA ARG A 160 6.66 1.87 -16.67
C ARG A 160 6.58 1.09 -17.97
N HIS A 161 7.71 0.58 -18.41
CA HIS A 161 7.81 -0.33 -19.54
C HIS A 161 7.66 -1.80 -19.15
N PHE A 162 8.06 -2.13 -17.93
CA PHE A 162 8.00 -3.47 -17.36
C PHE A 162 6.99 -3.48 -16.20
N MET A 163 6.02 -4.37 -16.30
CA MET A 163 4.93 -4.48 -15.33
C MET A 163 5.05 -5.79 -14.56
N THR A 164 4.84 -5.70 -13.26
CA THR A 164 4.50 -6.84 -12.41
C THR A 164 2.99 -6.94 -12.31
N ASP A 165 2.49 -8.02 -11.77
CA ASP A 165 1.06 -8.16 -11.51
C ASP A 165 0.59 -7.12 -10.48
N ALA A 166 -0.64 -6.57 -10.67
CA ALA A 166 -1.33 -5.64 -9.77
C ALA A 166 -0.47 -4.46 -9.23
N PRO A 167 0.23 -3.70 -10.10
CA PRO A 167 1.04 -2.58 -9.66
C PRO A 167 0.16 -1.47 -9.07
N ILE A 168 0.69 -0.75 -8.09
CA ILE A 168 0.06 0.49 -7.63
C ILE A 168 0.16 1.56 -8.72
N LYS A 169 -0.92 2.36 -8.89
CA LYS A 169 -0.87 3.51 -9.82
C LYS A 169 0.09 4.57 -9.28
N GLU A 170 0.81 5.21 -10.18
CA GLU A 170 1.84 6.21 -9.87
C GLU A 170 1.27 7.40 -9.08
N ASN A 171 0.11 7.92 -9.48
CA ASN A 171 -0.55 9.01 -8.76
C ASN A 171 -1.01 8.60 -7.35
N LEU A 172 -1.37 7.34 -7.17
CA LEU A 172 -1.74 6.80 -5.86
C LEU A 172 -0.50 6.64 -4.96
N ALA A 173 0.60 6.13 -5.51
CA ALA A 173 1.88 6.07 -4.80
C ALA A 173 2.35 7.47 -4.39
N ALA A 174 2.31 8.45 -5.30
CA ALA A 174 2.62 9.84 -4.99
C ALA A 174 1.72 10.42 -3.89
N ALA A 175 0.41 10.12 -3.90
CA ALA A 175 -0.52 10.56 -2.87
C ALA A 175 -0.15 9.99 -1.48
N ILE A 176 0.25 8.71 -1.42
CA ILE A 176 0.70 8.05 -0.20
C ILE A 176 1.98 8.71 0.33
N LEU A 177 2.97 8.94 -0.53
CA LEU A 177 4.23 9.58 -0.17
C LEU A 177 4.04 11.02 0.32
N GLN A 178 3.16 11.80 -0.34
CA GLN A 178 2.82 13.16 0.10
C GLN A 178 2.04 13.16 1.42
N LYS A 179 1.11 12.21 1.61
CA LYS A 179 0.38 12.04 2.88
C LYS A 179 1.32 11.65 4.02
N ALA A 180 2.33 10.85 3.74
CA ALA A 180 3.41 10.53 4.67
C ALA A 180 4.38 11.70 4.89
N GLN A 181 4.18 12.83 4.19
CA GLN A 181 5.01 14.04 4.29
C GLN A 181 6.50 13.77 3.99
N LEU A 182 6.77 12.97 2.94
CA LEU A 182 8.13 12.52 2.60
C LEU A 182 9.17 13.65 2.56
N GLN A 183 8.83 14.81 1.98
CA GLN A 183 9.75 15.94 1.87
C GLN A 183 10.10 16.55 3.25
N GLN A 184 9.10 16.66 4.16
CA GLN A 184 9.29 17.17 5.52
C GLN A 184 9.97 16.13 6.41
N LEU A 185 9.73 14.87 6.13
CA LEU A 185 10.30 13.75 6.88
C LEU A 185 11.82 13.72 6.78
N GLN A 186 12.39 14.06 5.62
CA GLN A 186 13.84 14.06 5.35
C GLN A 186 14.53 12.78 5.88
N PRO A 187 14.18 11.60 5.39
CA PRO A 187 14.76 10.35 5.87
C PRO A 187 16.21 10.21 5.37
N ASP A 188 17.05 9.51 6.14
CA ASP A 188 18.39 9.09 5.70
C ASP A 188 18.34 7.91 4.74
N LEU A 189 17.25 7.11 4.85
CA LEU A 189 17.01 5.97 3.96
C LEU A 189 15.51 5.74 3.71
N ILE A 190 15.21 5.23 2.52
CA ILE A 190 13.87 4.82 2.08
C ILE A 190 13.94 3.36 1.67
N LEU A 191 13.05 2.54 2.22
CA LEU A 191 12.96 1.10 1.92
C LEU A 191 11.58 0.75 1.39
N ASP A 192 11.55 0.07 0.24
CA ASP A 192 10.41 -0.72 -0.24
C ASP A 192 10.81 -2.20 -0.31
N PRO A 193 10.38 -3.01 0.66
CA PRO A 193 10.80 -4.41 0.76
C PRO A 193 10.03 -5.37 -0.15
N MET A 194 9.03 -4.89 -0.87
CA MET A 194 8.25 -5.63 -1.86
C MET A 194 7.96 -4.69 -3.04
N CYS A 195 9.05 -4.27 -3.69
CA CYS A 195 9.05 -3.13 -4.59
C CYS A 195 8.29 -3.36 -5.91
N GLY A 196 8.07 -4.61 -6.30
CA GLY A 196 7.39 -4.96 -7.53
C GLY A 196 8.07 -4.32 -8.75
N SER A 197 7.37 -3.39 -9.41
CA SER A 197 7.92 -2.61 -10.53
C SER A 197 8.61 -1.29 -10.11
N GLY A 198 8.88 -1.08 -8.82
CA GLY A 198 9.65 0.05 -8.29
C GLY A 198 8.87 1.36 -8.12
N THR A 199 7.53 1.32 -8.11
CA THR A 199 6.72 2.55 -8.15
C THR A 199 6.99 3.49 -6.99
N PHE A 200 7.05 3.01 -5.74
CA PHE A 200 7.32 3.86 -4.58
C PHE A 200 8.71 4.48 -4.63
N ILE A 201 9.72 3.72 -5.03
CA ILE A 201 11.09 4.22 -5.15
C ILE A 201 11.16 5.31 -6.22
N ILE A 202 10.57 5.09 -7.41
CA ILE A 202 10.60 6.06 -8.51
C ILE A 202 9.82 7.34 -8.15
N GLU A 203 8.61 7.23 -7.59
CA GLU A 203 7.85 8.40 -7.18
C GLU A 203 8.53 9.15 -6.00
N SER A 204 9.23 8.44 -5.09
CA SER A 204 10.05 9.07 -4.04
C SER A 204 11.23 9.84 -4.64
N LEU A 205 11.95 9.24 -5.61
CA LEU A 205 13.01 9.92 -6.35
C LEU A 205 12.48 11.16 -7.06
N MET A 206 11.36 11.05 -7.78
CA MET A 206 10.75 12.20 -8.47
C MET A 206 10.36 13.33 -7.50
N ILE A 207 9.88 13.01 -6.31
CA ILE A 207 9.53 13.99 -5.27
C ILE A 207 10.77 14.69 -4.73
N LEU A 208 11.77 13.90 -4.33
CA LEU A 208 12.97 14.41 -3.65
C LEU A 208 13.94 15.12 -4.58
N THR A 209 13.94 14.78 -5.88
CA THR A 209 14.77 15.43 -6.91
C THR A 209 14.03 16.50 -7.70
N ASP A 210 12.86 16.93 -7.23
CA ASP A 210 12.00 17.91 -7.91
C ASP A 210 11.82 17.62 -9.42
N ARG A 211 11.71 16.33 -9.77
CA ARG A 211 11.47 15.91 -11.15
C ARG A 211 9.99 16.00 -11.47
N ALA A 212 9.66 16.79 -12.45
CA ALA A 212 8.27 16.91 -12.92
C ALA A 212 7.78 15.58 -13.52
N PRO A 213 6.62 15.02 -13.06
CA PRO A 213 6.10 13.76 -13.61
C PRO A 213 5.73 13.85 -15.10
N GLY A 214 5.45 15.06 -15.59
CA GLY A 214 5.12 15.31 -16.99
C GLY A 214 6.31 15.51 -17.94
N LEU A 215 7.56 15.52 -17.44
CA LEU A 215 8.74 15.98 -18.22
C LEU A 215 9.00 15.16 -19.48
N VAL A 216 8.78 13.86 -19.48
CA VAL A 216 9.12 12.96 -20.61
C VAL A 216 7.93 12.39 -21.36
N ARG A 217 6.70 12.70 -20.96
CA ARG A 217 5.49 12.16 -21.57
C ARG A 217 4.99 13.04 -22.74
N ARG A 218 4.11 12.45 -23.56
CA ARG A 218 3.33 13.18 -24.56
C ARG A 218 2.05 13.71 -23.94
N PHE A 219 1.54 14.83 -24.46
CA PHE A 219 0.30 15.47 -24.03
C PHE A 219 -0.69 15.61 -25.18
N GLY A 220 -1.98 15.74 -24.86
CA GLY A 220 -3.07 15.81 -25.83
C GLY A 220 -3.25 17.19 -26.48
N PHE A 221 -2.47 18.18 -26.11
CA PHE A 221 -2.55 19.53 -26.68
C PHE A 221 -1.64 19.78 -27.88
N ASN A 222 -0.79 18.83 -28.29
CA ASN A 222 0.17 19.04 -29.38
C ASN A 222 -0.51 19.27 -30.74
N GLY A 223 -1.69 18.71 -30.98
CA GLY A 223 -2.49 18.93 -32.19
C GLY A 223 -3.53 20.01 -32.05
N TRP A 224 -3.63 20.71 -30.94
CA TRP A 224 -4.57 21.78 -30.70
C TRP A 224 -4.08 23.12 -31.26
N HIS A 225 -4.92 23.86 -32.00
CA HIS A 225 -4.58 25.16 -32.58
C HIS A 225 -4.21 26.22 -31.55
N GLY A 226 -4.77 26.16 -30.35
CA GLY A 226 -4.44 27.06 -29.25
C GLY A 226 -3.18 26.66 -28.47
N HIS A 227 -2.38 25.67 -28.96
CA HIS A 227 -1.15 25.26 -28.29
C HIS A 227 -0.04 26.30 -28.49
N ASP A 228 0.43 26.88 -27.38
CA ASP A 228 1.61 27.71 -27.33
C ASP A 228 2.87 26.84 -27.14
N ARG A 229 3.53 26.52 -28.24
CA ARG A 229 4.71 25.68 -28.27
C ARG A 229 5.92 26.31 -27.57
N GLU A 230 6.09 27.63 -27.69
CA GLU A 230 7.24 28.33 -27.11
C GLU A 230 7.12 28.35 -25.58
N LEU A 231 5.94 28.71 -25.07
CA LEU A 231 5.64 28.64 -23.65
C LEU A 231 5.86 27.22 -23.10
N TRP A 232 5.36 26.19 -23.81
CA TRP A 232 5.54 24.80 -23.38
C TRP A 232 7.03 24.40 -23.32
N LEU A 233 7.82 24.78 -24.30
CA LEU A 233 9.25 24.48 -24.32
C LEU A 233 9.99 25.21 -23.18
N SER A 234 9.63 26.45 -22.88
CA SER A 234 10.21 27.19 -21.74
C SER A 234 9.92 26.51 -20.40
N LEU A 235 8.68 26.05 -20.20
CA LEU A 235 8.29 25.30 -18.99
C LEU A 235 9.01 23.94 -18.86
N LYS A 236 9.24 23.28 -19.99
CA LYS A 236 10.07 22.05 -20.00
C LYS A 236 11.52 22.33 -19.62
N ALA A 237 12.10 23.42 -20.12
CA ALA A 237 13.47 23.82 -19.77
C ALA A 237 13.57 24.15 -18.28
N GLU A 238 12.62 24.94 -17.74
CA GLU A 238 12.52 25.23 -16.31
C GLU A 238 12.46 23.93 -15.47
N ALA A 239 11.60 22.99 -15.87
CA ALA A 239 11.43 21.73 -15.14
C ALA A 239 12.71 20.87 -15.18
N ALA A 240 13.43 20.86 -16.30
CA ALA A 240 14.70 20.16 -16.44
C ALA A 240 15.81 20.79 -15.58
N GLU A 241 15.89 22.13 -15.55
CA GLU A 241 16.83 22.87 -14.72
C GLU A 241 16.59 22.64 -13.22
N ARG A 242 15.33 22.70 -12.76
CA ARG A 242 14.95 22.42 -11.37
C ARG A 242 15.37 21.02 -10.95
N HIS A 243 15.13 20.04 -11.81
CA HIS A 243 15.55 18.67 -11.56
C HIS A 243 17.08 18.53 -11.48
N ALA A 244 17.81 19.12 -12.42
CA ALA A 244 19.28 19.08 -12.44
C ALA A 244 19.88 19.69 -11.15
N LYS A 245 19.36 20.85 -10.72
CA LYS A 245 19.77 21.51 -9.46
C LYS A 245 19.45 20.66 -8.22
N ALA A 246 18.30 19.99 -8.20
CA ALA A 246 17.91 19.14 -7.08
C ALA A 246 18.78 17.88 -6.97
N LEU A 247 19.29 17.36 -8.08
CA LEU A 247 20.25 16.23 -8.11
C LEU A 247 21.63 16.56 -7.52
N GLU A 248 21.98 17.83 -7.35
CA GLU A 248 23.22 18.25 -6.69
C GLU A 248 23.12 18.15 -5.16
N GLN A 249 21.90 18.02 -4.63
CA GLN A 249 21.67 17.87 -3.21
C GLN A 249 21.84 16.43 -2.73
N PRO A 250 22.27 16.19 -1.49
CA PRO A 250 22.34 14.85 -0.93
C PRO A 250 20.98 14.15 -0.97
N LEU A 251 20.95 12.93 -1.46
CA LEU A 251 19.76 12.10 -1.46
C LEU A 251 19.83 11.04 -0.36
N PRO A 252 18.70 10.59 0.18
CA PRO A 252 18.67 9.42 1.04
C PRO A 252 19.17 8.19 0.29
N LYS A 253 19.60 7.16 1.03
CA LYS A 253 19.85 5.86 0.45
C LYS A 253 18.53 5.18 0.10
N PHE A 254 18.44 4.57 -1.05
CA PHE A 254 17.26 3.84 -1.49
C PHE A 254 17.52 2.35 -1.49
N TYR A 255 16.53 1.60 -0.98
CA TYR A 255 16.54 0.15 -0.93
C TYR A 255 15.25 -0.37 -1.53
N ALA A 256 15.37 -1.14 -2.61
CA ALA A 256 14.26 -1.76 -3.33
C ALA A 256 14.47 -3.27 -3.34
N TYR A 257 13.68 -4.00 -2.57
CA TYR A 257 13.79 -5.44 -2.47
C TYR A 257 12.50 -6.10 -2.95
N ASP A 258 12.63 -7.26 -3.52
CA ASP A 258 11.51 -8.15 -3.84
C ASP A 258 12.00 -9.60 -3.80
N ALA A 259 11.11 -10.55 -3.49
CA ALA A 259 11.42 -11.97 -3.54
C ALA A 259 11.41 -12.53 -4.96
N ASP A 260 10.91 -11.75 -5.94
CA ASP A 260 10.83 -12.11 -7.35
C ASP A 260 11.92 -11.38 -8.14
N TRP A 261 12.83 -12.13 -8.74
CA TRP A 261 13.89 -11.61 -9.61
C TRP A 261 13.38 -10.77 -10.79
N GLU A 262 12.24 -11.17 -11.38
CA GLU A 262 11.65 -10.38 -12.50
C GLU A 262 11.14 -9.02 -12.01
N ALA A 263 10.65 -8.92 -10.78
CA ALA A 263 10.29 -7.65 -10.15
C ALA A 263 11.51 -6.76 -9.92
N VAL A 264 12.62 -7.33 -9.42
CA VAL A 264 13.90 -6.63 -9.24
C VAL A 264 14.43 -6.08 -10.56
N LYS A 265 14.40 -6.89 -11.61
CA LYS A 265 14.80 -6.50 -12.96
C LYS A 265 13.88 -5.40 -13.52
N ALA A 266 12.55 -5.54 -13.36
CA ALA A 266 11.60 -4.53 -13.78
C ALA A 266 11.81 -3.19 -13.05
N THR A 267 12.07 -3.23 -11.75
CA THR A 267 12.39 -2.04 -10.93
C THR A 267 13.61 -1.31 -11.48
N ARG A 268 14.72 -2.02 -11.75
CA ARG A 268 15.93 -1.44 -12.29
C ARG A 268 15.69 -0.75 -13.66
N GLN A 269 14.99 -1.44 -14.56
CA GLN A 269 14.69 -0.92 -15.89
C GLN A 269 13.74 0.28 -15.86
N ASN A 270 12.75 0.27 -15.00
CA ASN A 270 11.82 1.38 -14.82
C ASN A 270 12.49 2.61 -14.20
N ILE A 271 13.45 2.45 -13.28
CA ILE A 271 14.26 3.54 -12.72
C ILE A 271 15.09 4.21 -13.84
N ILE A 272 15.72 3.43 -14.72
CA ILE A 272 16.44 3.94 -15.89
C ILE A 272 15.48 4.70 -16.81
N ALA A 273 14.33 4.10 -17.16
CA ALA A 273 13.31 4.73 -17.99
C ALA A 273 12.72 6.01 -17.38
N ALA A 274 12.71 6.10 -16.04
CA ALA A 274 12.33 7.32 -15.33
C ALA A 274 13.42 8.42 -15.39
N GLY A 275 14.59 8.14 -15.98
CA GLY A 275 15.70 9.09 -16.14
C GLY A 275 16.61 9.21 -14.93
N PHE A 276 16.70 8.16 -14.12
CA PHE A 276 17.57 8.09 -12.93
C PHE A 276 18.79 7.17 -13.14
N GLU A 277 19.18 6.91 -14.37
CA GLU A 277 20.32 6.06 -14.70
C GLU A 277 21.62 6.50 -13.99
N LYS A 278 21.87 7.83 -13.93
CA LYS A 278 23.10 8.39 -13.33
C LYS A 278 23.27 8.13 -11.84
N ILE A 279 22.17 7.85 -11.13
CA ILE A 279 22.18 7.59 -9.70
C ILE A 279 21.80 6.14 -9.36
N LEU A 280 21.71 5.28 -10.37
CA LEU A 280 21.30 3.90 -10.19
C LEU A 280 22.22 3.13 -9.23
N ASP A 281 23.50 3.40 -9.23
CA ASP A 281 24.49 2.78 -8.33
C ASP A 281 24.34 3.21 -6.86
N GLN A 282 23.56 4.28 -6.61
CA GLN A 282 23.21 4.73 -5.24
C GLN A 282 21.94 4.05 -4.70
N ILE A 283 21.28 3.24 -5.54
CA ILE A 283 20.04 2.55 -5.20
C ILE A 283 20.34 1.06 -5.11
N GLN A 284 20.18 0.49 -3.93
CA GLN A 284 20.36 -0.94 -3.72
C GLN A 284 19.10 -1.69 -4.17
N ILE A 285 19.22 -2.46 -5.25
CA ILE A 285 18.09 -3.20 -5.85
C ILE A 285 18.46 -4.67 -5.87
N GLU A 286 17.83 -5.48 -5.02
CA GLU A 286 18.21 -6.87 -4.78
C GLU A 286 17.03 -7.81 -4.68
N GLU A 287 17.22 -9.05 -5.11
CA GLU A 287 16.33 -10.15 -4.77
C GLU A 287 16.53 -10.50 -3.29
N ARG A 288 15.47 -10.29 -2.49
CA ARG A 288 15.51 -10.51 -1.06
C ARG A 288 14.13 -10.84 -0.51
N THR A 289 14.05 -11.92 0.25
CA THR A 289 12.79 -12.28 0.94
C THR A 289 12.69 -11.56 2.29
N LEU A 290 11.48 -11.54 2.87
CA LEU A 290 11.31 -11.01 4.24
C LEU A 290 12.10 -11.76 5.29
N ALA A 291 12.44 -13.05 5.05
CA ALA A 291 13.26 -13.85 5.96
C ALA A 291 14.72 -13.39 6.01
N ASP A 292 15.21 -12.70 4.98
CA ASP A 292 16.60 -12.25 4.85
C ASP A 292 16.86 -10.87 5.47
N TRP A 293 15.93 -10.37 6.28
CA TRP A 293 16.03 -9.03 6.87
C TRP A 293 16.80 -8.97 8.19
N ASP A 294 17.26 -10.09 8.72
CA ASP A 294 17.87 -10.14 10.04
C ASP A 294 19.08 -9.22 10.21
N ASP A 295 19.79 -8.93 9.13
CA ASP A 295 20.98 -8.08 9.11
C ASP A 295 20.71 -6.62 8.68
N PHE A 296 19.47 -6.28 8.37
CA PHE A 296 19.13 -4.93 7.90
C PHE A 296 18.44 -4.11 8.98
N HIS A 297 19.18 -3.19 9.59
CA HIS A 297 18.70 -2.32 10.67
C HIS A 297 18.85 -0.84 10.29
N ALA A 298 17.99 0.01 10.84
CA ALA A 298 18.09 1.45 10.66
C ALA A 298 19.34 2.07 11.33
N GLU A 299 19.94 1.40 12.31
CA GLU A 299 21.22 1.77 13.01
C GLU A 299 21.33 3.27 13.35
N GLY A 300 20.34 3.82 14.03
CA GLY A 300 20.33 5.22 14.42
C GLY A 300 20.02 6.22 13.29
N LYS A 301 19.78 5.74 12.07
CA LYS A 301 19.34 6.54 10.92
C LYS A 301 17.82 6.69 10.92
N LYS A 302 17.35 7.79 10.38
CA LYS A 302 15.94 8.02 10.15
C LYS A 302 15.51 7.25 8.88
N ALA A 303 14.79 6.14 9.05
CA ALA A 303 14.28 5.34 7.97
C ALA A 303 12.84 5.71 7.65
N PHE A 304 12.45 5.58 6.38
CA PHE A 304 11.05 5.55 5.97
C PHE A 304 10.78 4.24 5.22
N VAL A 305 9.86 3.44 5.74
CA VAL A 305 9.46 2.18 5.09
C VAL A 305 8.11 2.38 4.42
N VAL A 306 8.05 2.13 3.13
CA VAL A 306 6.81 2.21 2.35
C VAL A 306 6.68 0.97 1.48
N THR A 307 5.52 0.30 1.52
CA THR A 307 5.38 -0.94 0.77
C THR A 307 3.95 -1.26 0.38
N ASN A 308 3.84 -1.97 -0.74
CA ASN A 308 2.60 -2.55 -1.26
C ASN A 308 2.72 -4.09 -1.25
N PRO A 309 2.48 -4.73 -0.09
CA PRO A 309 2.56 -6.19 0.01
C PRO A 309 1.65 -6.90 -0.99
N PRO A 310 1.95 -8.14 -1.38
CA PRO A 310 1.04 -8.93 -2.19
C PRO A 310 -0.29 -9.14 -1.46
N TYR A 311 -1.40 -9.13 -2.21
CA TYR A 311 -2.76 -9.32 -1.68
C TYR A 311 -3.63 -10.11 -2.66
N GLY A 312 -4.81 -10.57 -2.17
CA GLY A 312 -5.73 -11.38 -2.97
C GLY A 312 -5.27 -12.83 -3.13
N GLU A 313 -5.49 -13.39 -4.31
CA GLU A 313 -5.20 -14.80 -4.62
C GLU A 313 -3.73 -15.22 -4.41
N ARG A 314 -2.81 -14.26 -4.40
CA ARG A 314 -1.37 -14.51 -4.20
C ARG A 314 -0.99 -14.96 -2.79
N LEU A 315 -1.75 -14.59 -1.77
CA LEU A 315 -1.51 -14.97 -0.38
C LEU A 315 -2.36 -16.18 0.05
N GLY A 316 -3.12 -16.78 -0.86
CA GLY A 316 -4.00 -17.89 -0.56
C GLY A 316 -5.24 -17.46 0.25
N ASP A 317 -5.52 -18.16 1.35
CA ASP A 317 -6.67 -17.87 2.18
C ASP A 317 -6.48 -16.67 3.14
N LYS A 318 -7.56 -16.26 3.83
CA LYS A 318 -7.54 -15.14 4.78
C LYS A 318 -6.58 -15.37 5.96
N ALA A 319 -6.39 -16.61 6.38
CA ALA A 319 -5.52 -16.96 7.50
C ALA A 319 -4.04 -16.78 7.13
N SER A 320 -3.64 -17.27 5.96
CA SER A 320 -2.29 -17.09 5.40
C SER A 320 -1.96 -15.62 5.21
N SER A 321 -2.91 -14.84 4.69
CA SER A 321 -2.76 -13.40 4.52
C SER A 321 -2.57 -12.67 5.86
N ARG A 322 -3.36 -12.98 6.88
CA ARG A 322 -3.20 -12.39 8.22
C ARG A 322 -1.85 -12.75 8.85
N SER A 323 -1.42 -14.00 8.70
CA SER A 323 -0.11 -14.47 9.21
C SER A 323 1.05 -13.74 8.55
N PHE A 324 0.95 -13.45 7.25
CA PHE A 324 1.93 -12.66 6.52
C PHE A 324 2.08 -11.25 7.13
N TYR A 325 0.96 -10.52 7.34
CA TYR A 325 1.02 -9.17 7.94
C TYR A 325 1.48 -9.18 9.39
N LEU A 326 1.22 -10.24 10.16
CA LEU A 326 1.81 -10.43 11.50
C LEU A 326 3.33 -10.61 11.43
N GLY A 327 3.82 -11.41 10.48
CA GLY A 327 5.25 -11.59 10.24
C GLY A 327 5.92 -10.26 9.83
N LEU A 328 5.32 -9.54 8.87
CA LEU A 328 5.79 -8.21 8.46
C LEU A 328 5.82 -7.24 9.66
N SER A 329 4.78 -7.25 10.49
CA SER A 329 4.73 -6.41 11.71
C SER A 329 5.88 -6.73 12.66
N GLY A 330 6.19 -8.01 12.90
CA GLY A 330 7.31 -8.44 13.74
C GLY A 330 8.67 -7.98 13.19
N LEU A 331 8.88 -8.11 11.88
CA LEU A 331 10.11 -7.64 11.22
C LEU A 331 10.26 -6.11 11.30
N LEU A 332 9.18 -5.37 11.09
CA LEU A 332 9.19 -3.92 11.25
C LEU A 332 9.56 -3.53 12.69
N GLN A 333 8.95 -4.17 13.70
CA GLN A 333 9.25 -3.91 15.11
C GLN A 333 10.71 -4.23 15.49
N LYS A 334 11.28 -5.28 14.90
CA LYS A 334 12.66 -5.69 15.16
C LYS A 334 13.67 -4.73 14.53
N ASN A 335 13.47 -4.37 13.25
CA ASN A 335 14.49 -3.75 12.42
C ASN A 335 14.30 -2.21 12.29
N PHE A 336 13.07 -1.71 12.48
CA PHE A 336 12.70 -0.32 12.30
C PHE A 336 11.87 0.26 13.47
N PRO A 337 12.24 -0.01 14.74
CA PRO A 337 11.50 0.53 15.88
C PRO A 337 11.52 2.07 15.83
N ASN A 338 10.39 2.70 16.14
CA ASN A 338 10.20 4.14 16.15
C ASN A 338 10.40 4.84 14.80
N GLN A 339 10.41 4.09 13.68
CA GLN A 339 10.53 4.66 12.34
C GLN A 339 9.15 4.88 11.70
N PRO A 340 8.99 5.93 10.87
CA PRO A 340 7.78 6.16 10.10
C PRO A 340 7.57 5.07 9.05
N VAL A 341 6.31 4.69 8.85
CA VAL A 341 5.92 3.62 7.93
C VAL A 341 4.62 3.94 7.20
N ALA A 342 4.51 3.47 5.95
CA ALA A 342 3.28 3.44 5.18
C ALA A 342 3.11 2.05 4.55
N VAL A 343 2.11 1.28 4.98
CA VAL A 343 1.85 -0.08 4.48
C VAL A 343 0.47 -0.14 3.85
N ILE A 344 0.40 -0.68 2.64
CA ILE A 344 -0.87 -0.97 1.97
C ILE A 344 -1.40 -2.34 2.41
N ALA A 345 -2.71 -2.44 2.57
CA ALA A 345 -3.43 -3.67 2.83
C ALA A 345 -4.72 -3.72 2.00
N ALA A 346 -5.13 -4.91 1.57
CA ALA A 346 -6.40 -5.08 0.84
C ALA A 346 -7.62 -5.08 1.77
N GLN A 347 -7.43 -5.42 3.03
CA GLN A 347 -8.49 -5.50 4.05
C GLN A 347 -8.05 -4.74 5.31
N ILE A 348 -9.02 -4.18 6.01
CA ILE A 348 -8.74 -3.42 7.23
C ILE A 348 -8.13 -4.30 8.33
N GLU A 349 -8.57 -5.56 8.42
CA GLU A 349 -8.09 -6.54 9.38
C GLU A 349 -6.60 -6.87 9.21
N GLN A 350 -6.07 -6.76 7.99
CA GLN A 350 -4.64 -6.89 7.70
C GLN A 350 -3.87 -5.66 8.18
N ALA A 351 -4.44 -4.47 8.00
CA ALA A 351 -3.84 -3.23 8.49
C ALA A 351 -3.82 -3.16 10.03
N ASP A 352 -4.83 -3.73 10.70
CA ASP A 352 -4.99 -3.67 12.16
C ASP A 352 -3.99 -4.53 12.94
N VAL A 353 -3.38 -5.54 12.30
CA VAL A 353 -2.35 -6.36 12.97
C VAL A 353 -0.96 -5.71 12.95
N LEU A 354 -0.78 -4.63 12.21
CA LEU A 354 0.49 -3.89 12.18
C LEU A 354 0.69 -3.13 13.49
N ALA A 355 1.79 -3.38 14.17
CA ALA A 355 2.15 -2.72 15.41
C ALA A 355 2.62 -1.29 15.16
N ILE A 356 1.69 -0.36 14.98
CA ILE A 356 1.94 1.04 14.67
C ILE A 356 1.36 1.91 15.78
N THR A 357 2.11 2.93 16.20
CA THR A 357 1.68 3.94 17.18
C THR A 357 0.89 5.03 16.44
N GLU A 358 -0.20 5.48 17.06
CA GLU A 358 -1.09 6.54 16.51
C GLU A 358 -1.47 6.28 15.05
N PRO A 359 -2.00 5.10 14.73
CA PRO A 359 -2.20 4.68 13.36
C PRO A 359 -3.26 5.54 12.66
N GLN A 360 -2.92 6.08 11.52
CA GLN A 360 -3.88 6.69 10.60
C GLN A 360 -4.18 5.69 9.50
N THR A 361 -5.46 5.47 9.22
CA THR A 361 -5.89 4.59 8.12
C THR A 361 -6.62 5.41 7.07
N LEU A 362 -6.18 5.29 5.83
CA LEU A 362 -6.84 5.90 4.68
C LEU A 362 -7.35 4.80 3.75
N ARG A 363 -8.64 4.88 3.39
CA ARG A 363 -9.24 4.01 2.38
C ARG A 363 -9.19 4.69 1.03
N LEU A 364 -8.59 4.05 0.04
CA LEU A 364 -8.47 4.54 -1.34
C LEU A 364 -8.87 3.44 -2.33
N MET A 365 -8.89 3.81 -3.62
CA MET A 365 -9.20 2.88 -4.72
C MET A 365 -7.98 2.71 -5.62
N ASN A 366 -7.46 1.49 -5.77
CA ASN A 366 -6.48 1.15 -6.80
C ASN A 366 -7.22 0.51 -8.00
N GLY A 367 -7.64 1.33 -8.95
CA GLY A 367 -8.56 0.92 -10.00
C GLY A 367 -9.96 0.65 -9.42
N LYS A 368 -10.42 -0.60 -9.52
CA LYS A 368 -11.70 -1.06 -8.96
C LYS A 368 -11.56 -1.67 -7.55
N LEU A 369 -10.33 -1.87 -7.08
CA LEU A 369 -10.05 -2.53 -5.81
C LEU A 369 -9.94 -1.51 -4.69
N PRO A 370 -10.71 -1.64 -3.60
CA PRO A 370 -10.48 -0.85 -2.40
C PRO A 370 -9.19 -1.32 -1.73
N ILE A 371 -8.40 -0.37 -1.23
CA ILE A 371 -7.19 -0.61 -0.46
C ILE A 371 -7.19 0.26 0.79
N TYR A 372 -6.48 -0.18 1.81
CA TYR A 372 -6.28 0.53 3.06
C TYR A 372 -4.80 0.83 3.22
N ILE A 373 -4.46 2.07 3.52
CA ILE A 373 -3.10 2.47 3.79
C ILE A 373 -2.99 2.76 5.30
N ARG A 374 -2.05 2.09 5.95
CA ARG A 374 -1.73 2.32 7.36
C ARG A 374 -0.47 3.16 7.46
N PHE A 375 -0.62 4.34 8.04
CA PHE A 375 0.46 5.27 8.35
C PHE A 375 0.71 5.33 9.85
N GLY A 376 1.92 5.68 10.23
CA GLY A 376 2.29 5.99 11.60
C GLY A 376 3.74 5.62 11.88
N THR A 377 4.04 5.40 13.15
CA THR A 377 5.37 5.04 13.63
C THR A 377 5.36 3.60 14.13
N VAL A 378 6.35 2.83 13.75
CA VAL A 378 6.49 1.42 14.17
C VAL A 378 6.68 1.37 15.68
N LYS A 379 5.84 0.61 16.39
CA LYS A 379 6.04 0.33 17.82
C LYS A 379 7.29 -0.52 18.01
N PRO A 380 8.16 -0.22 18.97
CA PRO A 380 9.22 -1.13 19.34
C PRO A 380 8.64 -2.51 19.73
N ALA A 381 9.38 -3.57 19.43
CA ALA A 381 9.03 -4.88 19.98
C ALA A 381 9.00 -4.79 21.51
N ALA A 382 7.97 -5.34 22.12
CA ALA A 382 7.98 -5.49 23.58
C ALA A 382 9.19 -6.34 23.97
N VAL A 383 9.95 -5.88 24.94
CA VAL A 383 11.04 -6.68 25.51
C VAL A 383 10.36 -7.84 26.24
N VAL A 384 10.18 -8.95 25.56
CA VAL A 384 9.68 -10.18 26.18
C VAL A 384 10.85 -10.77 26.95
N GLN A 385 10.74 -10.78 28.26
CA GLN A 385 11.69 -11.50 29.10
C GLN A 385 11.24 -12.95 29.28
N PRO A 386 12.20 -13.90 29.38
CA PRO A 386 11.86 -15.27 29.77
C PRO A 386 11.01 -15.27 31.06
N PHE A 387 10.01 -16.12 31.13
CA PHE A 387 9.13 -16.23 32.32
C PHE A 387 9.93 -16.32 33.62
N LEU A 388 11.02 -17.09 33.61
CA LEU A 388 11.89 -17.25 34.78
C LEU A 388 12.61 -15.96 35.19
N ALA A 389 12.72 -14.95 34.33
CA ALA A 389 13.32 -13.64 34.68
C ALA A 389 12.50 -12.91 35.74
N THR A 390 11.19 -12.90 35.56
CA THR A 390 10.25 -12.23 36.45
C THR A 390 9.78 -13.13 37.60
N TRP A 391 9.86 -14.45 37.43
CA TRP A 391 9.48 -15.41 38.46
C TRP A 391 10.38 -15.29 39.69
N GLN A 392 9.77 -15.30 40.88
CA GLN A 392 10.44 -15.35 42.20
C GLN A 392 9.89 -16.50 43.01
N PRO A 393 10.74 -17.14 43.83
CA PRO A 393 10.28 -18.13 44.80
C PRO A 393 9.22 -17.48 45.71
N GLN A 394 8.08 -18.09 45.82
CA GLN A 394 6.99 -17.61 46.69
C GLN A 394 6.84 -18.51 47.92
N GLN A 395 6.44 -17.91 49.01
CA GLN A 395 5.92 -18.67 50.15
C GLN A 395 4.39 -18.89 49.85
N PHE A 396 4.01 -20.15 49.78
CA PHE A 396 2.60 -20.56 49.58
C PHE A 396 2.16 -21.48 50.71
N GLU A 397 0.88 -21.61 50.94
CA GLU A 397 0.33 -22.59 51.88
C GLU A 397 0.72 -23.99 51.45
N LYS A 398 1.18 -24.80 52.43
CA LYS A 398 1.56 -26.21 52.17
C LYS A 398 0.40 -26.96 51.55
N ILE A 399 0.65 -27.55 50.37
CA ILE A 399 -0.32 -28.41 49.71
C ILE A 399 -0.09 -29.83 50.28
N GLU A 400 -0.97 -30.21 51.22
CA GLU A 400 -0.89 -31.49 51.92
C GLU A 400 -0.87 -32.65 50.95
N GLY A 401 0.17 -33.49 51.04
CA GLY A 401 0.42 -34.64 50.15
C GLY A 401 1.10 -34.32 48.83
N ALA A 402 1.63 -33.10 48.63
CA ALA A 402 2.39 -32.68 47.47
C ALA A 402 3.61 -31.79 47.83
N GLU A 403 4.01 -31.76 49.08
CA GLU A 403 5.11 -30.92 49.56
C GLU A 403 6.41 -31.18 48.83
N ASP A 404 6.75 -32.49 48.66
CA ASP A 404 7.99 -32.90 47.98
C ASP A 404 7.99 -32.45 46.50
N PHE A 405 6.86 -32.59 45.81
CA PHE A 405 6.73 -32.16 44.42
C PHE A 405 6.85 -30.65 44.31
N THR A 406 6.17 -29.92 45.18
CA THR A 406 6.19 -28.44 45.18
C THR A 406 7.60 -27.92 45.42
N ASN A 407 8.31 -28.47 46.39
CA ASN A 407 9.70 -28.11 46.70
C ASN A 407 10.66 -28.49 45.54
N ARG A 408 10.44 -29.62 44.91
CA ARG A 408 11.26 -30.07 43.78
C ARG A 408 11.06 -29.15 42.57
N LEU A 409 9.83 -28.85 42.21
CA LEU A 409 9.52 -27.94 41.09
C LEU A 409 10.15 -26.57 41.31
N GLN A 410 9.98 -25.98 42.51
CA GLN A 410 10.58 -24.68 42.85
C GLN A 410 12.10 -24.71 42.77
N LYS A 411 12.73 -25.76 43.27
CA LYS A 411 14.17 -25.94 43.20
C LYS A 411 14.68 -26.07 41.75
N ASN A 412 13.98 -26.80 40.91
CA ASN A 412 14.29 -26.94 39.50
C ASN A 412 14.21 -25.57 38.80
N MET A 413 13.12 -24.77 39.02
CA MET A 413 12.98 -23.46 38.47
C MET A 413 14.09 -22.50 38.93
N GLN A 414 14.48 -22.54 40.21
CA GLN A 414 15.62 -21.76 40.69
C GLN A 414 16.93 -22.11 40.01
N ALA A 415 17.20 -23.39 39.84
CA ALA A 415 18.42 -23.87 39.17
C ALA A 415 18.46 -23.46 37.70
N LEU A 416 17.36 -23.54 37.00
CA LEU A 416 17.22 -23.17 35.58
C LEU A 416 17.22 -21.67 35.33
N LYS A 417 16.78 -20.86 36.30
CA LYS A 417 16.58 -19.42 36.16
C LYS A 417 17.82 -18.71 35.60
N LYS A 418 18.96 -18.86 36.24
CA LYS A 418 20.20 -18.15 35.85
C LYS A 418 20.61 -18.43 34.41
N TRP A 419 20.54 -19.69 34.00
CA TRP A 419 20.84 -20.11 32.64
C TRP A 419 19.80 -19.64 31.64
N ALA A 420 18.52 -19.87 31.90
CA ALA A 420 17.45 -19.49 31.00
C ALA A 420 17.39 -17.99 30.75
N VAL A 421 17.64 -17.15 31.78
CA VAL A 421 17.67 -15.68 31.63
C VAL A 421 18.92 -15.27 30.84
N LYS A 422 20.09 -15.80 31.13
CA LYS A 422 21.34 -15.47 30.42
C LYS A 422 21.27 -15.83 28.94
N GLU A 423 20.75 -16.99 28.60
CA GLU A 423 20.67 -17.48 27.22
C GLU A 423 19.33 -17.13 26.53
N ASN A 424 18.49 -16.30 27.18
CA ASN A 424 17.19 -15.83 26.66
C ASN A 424 16.25 -16.98 26.23
N ILE A 425 16.13 -18.01 27.07
CA ILE A 425 15.37 -19.24 26.81
C ILE A 425 13.90 -19.06 27.24
N PHE A 426 12.99 -19.22 26.32
CA PHE A 426 11.53 -19.13 26.53
C PHE A 426 10.84 -20.48 26.64
N CYS A 427 11.46 -21.55 26.15
CA CYS A 427 10.89 -22.89 26.11
C CYS A 427 11.83 -23.86 26.77
N LEU A 428 11.42 -24.46 27.88
CA LEU A 428 12.24 -25.41 28.62
C LEU A 428 11.38 -26.33 29.51
N ARG A 429 11.95 -27.48 29.84
CA ARG A 429 11.35 -28.42 30.78
C ARG A 429 11.68 -28.04 32.23
N LEU A 430 10.64 -27.86 33.04
CA LEU A 430 10.76 -27.49 34.45
C LEU A 430 10.82 -28.73 35.37
N TYR A 431 10.15 -29.82 34.96
CA TYR A 431 10.08 -31.07 35.74
C TYR A 431 9.83 -32.25 34.81
N ASP A 432 10.47 -33.42 35.09
CA ASP A 432 10.33 -34.64 34.28
C ASP A 432 10.38 -35.90 35.16
N ALA A 433 9.26 -36.21 35.78
CA ALA A 433 9.12 -37.42 36.65
C ALA A 433 10.24 -37.59 37.70
N ASP A 434 10.74 -36.47 38.24
CA ASP A 434 11.85 -36.47 39.21
C ASP A 434 11.51 -37.22 40.53
N LEU A 435 10.23 -37.40 40.82
CA LEU A 435 9.72 -38.07 42.00
C LEU A 435 8.80 -39.25 41.61
N PRO A 436 8.92 -40.41 42.23
CA PRO A 436 8.14 -41.61 41.88
C PRO A 436 6.63 -41.43 41.97
N ASP A 437 6.17 -40.60 42.92
CA ASP A 437 4.75 -40.35 43.17
C ASP A 437 4.13 -39.37 42.20
N PHE A 438 4.91 -38.56 41.46
CA PHE A 438 4.45 -37.54 40.54
C PHE A 438 5.06 -37.81 39.16
N ASN A 439 4.46 -38.74 38.44
CA ASN A 439 4.92 -39.18 37.12
C ASN A 439 4.36 -38.27 36.02
N ILE A 440 4.84 -37.03 35.98
CA ILE A 440 4.42 -35.99 35.02
C ILE A 440 5.65 -35.27 34.42
N ALA A 441 5.45 -34.65 33.25
CA ALA A 441 6.37 -33.66 32.74
C ALA A 441 5.69 -32.27 32.74
N VAL A 442 6.46 -31.24 33.06
CA VAL A 442 6.03 -29.83 33.04
C VAL A 442 6.96 -29.05 32.12
N ASP A 443 6.45 -28.67 30.99
CA ASP A 443 7.16 -27.90 29.98
C ASP A 443 6.63 -26.45 29.96
N LEU A 444 7.54 -25.49 29.98
CA LEU A 444 7.25 -24.05 29.82
C LEU A 444 7.43 -23.65 28.37
N TYR A 445 6.46 -22.91 27.82
CA TYR A 445 6.46 -22.29 26.50
C TYR A 445 6.08 -20.81 26.61
N GLY A 446 7.06 -19.93 26.70
CA GLY A 446 6.80 -18.51 26.98
C GLY A 446 6.20 -18.30 28.38
N ASP A 447 4.94 -17.91 28.45
CA ASP A 447 4.13 -17.74 29.65
C ASP A 447 3.09 -18.85 29.86
N ARG A 448 3.19 -19.94 29.09
CA ARG A 448 2.24 -21.06 29.10
C ARG A 448 2.92 -22.35 29.54
N LEU A 449 2.15 -23.22 30.21
CA LEU A 449 2.62 -24.52 30.63
C LEU A 449 1.92 -25.63 29.88
N HIS A 450 2.69 -26.64 29.50
CA HIS A 450 2.17 -27.92 29.02
C HIS A 450 2.49 -28.98 30.08
N VAL A 451 1.46 -29.54 30.66
CA VAL A 451 1.58 -30.58 31.69
C VAL A 451 1.20 -31.91 31.06
N GLN A 452 2.15 -32.85 31.01
CA GLN A 452 1.96 -34.18 30.47
C GLN A 452 1.93 -35.20 31.61
N GLU A 453 0.80 -35.89 31.77
CA GLU A 453 0.74 -37.05 32.68
C GLU A 453 1.20 -38.29 31.95
N TYR A 454 2.19 -39.00 32.52
CA TYR A 454 2.56 -40.34 32.07
C TYR A 454 1.58 -41.35 32.66
N ALA A 455 0.98 -42.19 31.79
CA ALA A 455 0.01 -43.17 32.24
C ALA A 455 0.55 -44.03 33.42
N PRO A 456 -0.17 -44.05 34.54
CA PRO A 456 0.29 -44.82 35.68
C PRO A 456 0.30 -46.32 35.36
N PRO A 457 1.20 -47.11 35.99
CA PRO A 457 1.17 -48.56 35.90
C PRO A 457 -0.18 -49.13 36.26
N LYS A 458 -0.61 -50.22 35.64
CA LYS A 458 -1.89 -50.90 35.90
C LYS A 458 -2.09 -51.35 37.36
N THR A 459 -1.05 -51.33 38.15
CA THR A 459 -1.03 -51.69 39.59
C THR A 459 -1.43 -50.53 40.50
N ILE A 460 -1.54 -49.30 39.99
CA ILE A 460 -1.94 -48.15 40.79
C ILE A 460 -3.44 -47.89 40.60
N ASP A 461 -4.13 -47.70 41.74
CA ASP A 461 -5.55 -47.33 41.78
C ASP A 461 -5.78 -46.00 40.98
N PRO A 462 -6.71 -45.99 39.99
CA PRO A 462 -6.99 -44.84 39.19
C PRO A 462 -7.42 -43.60 39.99
N GLU A 463 -8.18 -43.76 41.05
CA GLU A 463 -8.63 -42.63 41.89
C GLU A 463 -7.43 -42.00 42.64
N LYS A 464 -6.51 -42.83 43.10
CA LYS A 464 -5.27 -42.40 43.78
C LYS A 464 -4.36 -41.66 42.80
N ALA A 465 -4.24 -42.13 41.54
CA ALA A 465 -3.50 -41.46 40.49
C ALA A 465 -4.10 -40.07 40.14
N LYS A 466 -5.43 -39.99 39.98
CA LYS A 466 -6.16 -38.76 39.71
C LYS A 466 -6.02 -37.73 40.85
N LYS A 467 -6.07 -38.17 42.10
CA LYS A 467 -5.85 -37.31 43.26
C LYS A 467 -4.45 -36.71 43.24
N ARG A 468 -3.40 -37.55 43.00
CA ARG A 468 -2.01 -37.08 42.88
C ARG A 468 -1.83 -36.07 41.74
N PHE A 469 -2.41 -36.32 40.57
CA PHE A 469 -2.36 -35.41 39.44
C PHE A 469 -3.01 -34.06 39.77
N ASN A 470 -4.13 -34.05 40.42
CA ASN A 470 -4.80 -32.83 40.87
C ASN A 470 -3.96 -32.02 41.88
N LEU A 471 -3.29 -32.72 42.81
CA LEU A 471 -2.32 -32.10 43.75
C LEU A 471 -1.14 -31.49 43.01
N ALA A 472 -0.63 -32.19 41.99
CA ALA A 472 0.47 -31.65 41.14
C ALA A 472 0.00 -30.37 40.41
N LEU A 473 -1.17 -30.35 39.82
CA LEU A 473 -1.71 -29.16 39.16
C LEU A 473 -1.92 -27.99 40.13
N ALA A 474 -2.35 -28.26 41.37
CA ALA A 474 -2.46 -27.23 42.40
C ALA A 474 -1.06 -26.69 42.77
N SER A 475 -0.09 -27.54 42.93
CA SER A 475 1.33 -27.17 43.20
C SER A 475 1.95 -26.36 42.06
N ILE A 476 1.73 -26.77 40.82
CA ILE A 476 2.20 -26.02 39.64
C ILE A 476 1.67 -24.61 39.66
N ARG A 477 0.35 -24.41 39.90
CA ARG A 477 -0.26 -23.07 39.98
C ARG A 477 0.33 -22.26 41.15
N ALA A 478 0.49 -22.87 42.31
CA ALA A 478 1.07 -22.20 43.48
C ALA A 478 2.49 -21.72 43.24
N VAL A 479 3.35 -22.59 42.67
CA VAL A 479 4.76 -22.29 42.40
C VAL A 479 4.93 -21.29 41.26
N THR A 480 4.13 -21.39 40.20
CA THR A 480 4.30 -20.55 39.00
C THR A 480 3.47 -19.27 39.03
N SER A 481 2.43 -19.21 39.86
CA SER A 481 1.42 -18.14 39.91
C SER A 481 0.65 -17.97 38.58
N LEU A 482 0.66 -18.99 37.73
CA LEU A 482 -0.04 -18.99 36.45
C LEU A 482 -1.50 -19.44 36.61
N ASN A 483 -2.39 -18.79 35.91
CA ASN A 483 -3.82 -19.13 35.88
C ASN A 483 -4.07 -20.45 35.15
N ARG A 484 -5.21 -21.09 35.43
CA ARG A 484 -5.60 -22.35 34.78
C ARG A 484 -5.66 -22.26 33.26
N ASP A 485 -6.06 -21.11 32.72
CA ASP A 485 -6.28 -20.90 31.29
C ASP A 485 -5.01 -20.96 30.44
N VAL A 486 -3.84 -20.82 31.06
CA VAL A 486 -2.53 -20.94 30.41
C VAL A 486 -1.82 -22.27 30.73
N ILE A 487 -2.50 -23.22 31.36
CA ILE A 487 -1.99 -24.56 31.69
C ILE A 487 -2.73 -25.59 30.82
N PHE A 488 -2.05 -26.15 29.86
CA PHE A 488 -2.56 -27.16 28.94
C PHE A 488 -2.18 -28.55 29.41
N ILE A 489 -3.18 -29.43 29.51
CA ILE A 489 -3.02 -30.79 30.07
C ILE A 489 -3.14 -31.81 28.94
N LYS A 490 -2.22 -32.80 28.94
CA LYS A 490 -2.27 -33.95 28.04
C LYS A 490 -1.96 -35.22 28.79
N THR A 491 -2.75 -36.26 28.61
CA THR A 491 -2.46 -37.60 29.13
C THR A 491 -1.82 -38.43 28.02
N ARG A 492 -0.64 -38.98 28.27
CA ARG A 492 0.09 -39.84 27.33
C ARG A 492 -0.22 -41.31 27.65
N ALA A 493 -1.18 -41.89 26.93
CA ALA A 493 -1.45 -43.31 26.94
C ALA A 493 -0.39 -44.06 26.09
N ARG A 494 0.08 -45.24 26.53
CA ARG A 494 0.83 -46.12 25.67
C ARG A 494 -0.03 -46.48 24.46
N GLN A 495 0.45 -46.27 23.26
CA GLN A 495 -0.17 -46.86 22.07
C GLN A 495 -0.06 -48.37 22.20
N GLU A 496 -1.17 -49.07 22.32
CA GLU A 496 -1.21 -50.52 22.10
C GLU A 496 -0.93 -50.71 20.61
N GLY A 497 0.22 -51.38 20.35
CA GLY A 497 0.63 -51.71 19.00
C GLY A 497 -0.49 -52.46 18.28
N LYS A 498 -0.85 -52.04 17.10
CA LYS A 498 -1.59 -52.90 16.15
C LYS A 498 -0.67 -54.07 15.82
N THR A 499 -1.02 -55.24 16.33
CA THR A 499 -0.57 -56.52 15.79
C THR A 499 -1.07 -56.69 14.37
#